data_a78a3723299ead02dc5c010aad1a72c4
#
_entry.id   a78a3723299ead02dc5c010aad1a72c4
#
_cell.length_a   1.000
_cell.length_b   1.000
_cell.length_c   1.000
_cell.angle_alpha   90.00
_cell.angle_beta   90.00
_cell.angle_gamma   90.00
#
_symmetry.space_group_name_H-M   'P 1'
#
loop_
_entity.id
_entity.type
_entity.pdbx_description
1 polymer ?
#
loop_
_entity_poly.entity_id
_entity_poly.type
_entity_poly.pdbx_seq_one_letter_code
_entity_poly.pdbx_strand_id
1 'polypeptide(L)'
;MVKNSHDVIVIGTGHNGLTAACYMAKAGLNVLVLEKNDYIGGAAVSRELFPGWIYTNCSYVCSLLRPEIMRDLELYKYGLQIIPYEGSATMMRNGDYYAHYHDHDMTVKSIERHSKHDAEAYDRYSRDVMRQCKIIKPLLKMTPPDLTSFKPKDLLGALEFAKYFAAKDELGGLGEKEIYDTIRFYTMSIADYLDEYFESDITKAHLAGSAIIGTALGPCSPGSAYVLLHHYMGEVDGSIGAWGYSRGGMGSITKAMSECLLSHGGTIKPSSEVTNVIVKNGRAIGVATKNGDEFYAKKLVSNLDVKRTFLNITDEKDLPNDFVERVKNFKIRGSSGKLNIALDGLPEFPCIPKEDTAAVGGDMHFTETIE
;
A
#
# COMPACT_ATOMS: atom_id res chain seq x y z
N MET A 1 -19.39 32.76 17.63
CA MET A 1 -19.04 31.63 16.77
C MET A 1 -17.57 31.88 16.33
N VAL A 2 -16.68 30.94 16.58
CA VAL A 2 -15.27 31.05 16.16
C VAL A 2 -15.27 31.05 14.63
N LYS A 3 -14.80 32.15 14.02
CA LYS A 3 -14.56 32.24 12.57
C LYS A 3 -13.61 31.10 12.20
N ASN A 4 -13.92 30.27 11.23
CA ASN A 4 -13.18 29.07 10.78
C ASN A 4 -13.39 27.77 11.61
N SER A 5 -14.62 27.46 12.00
CA SER A 5 -14.93 26.18 12.67
C SER A 5 -15.40 25.14 11.65
N HIS A 6 -14.73 23.98 11.65
CA HIS A 6 -15.04 22.82 10.83
C HIS A 6 -15.52 21.65 11.69
N ASP A 7 -16.15 20.65 11.11
CA ASP A 7 -16.41 19.39 11.82
C ASP A 7 -15.11 18.60 11.96
N VAL A 8 -14.32 18.56 10.88
CA VAL A 8 -13.03 17.85 10.84
C VAL A 8 -11.99 18.67 10.10
N ILE A 9 -10.77 18.68 10.65
CA ILE A 9 -9.57 19.09 9.92
C ILE A 9 -8.72 17.84 9.68
N VAL A 10 -8.29 17.63 8.43
CA VAL A 10 -7.35 16.60 8.02
C VAL A 10 -6.01 17.25 7.70
N ILE A 11 -4.92 16.76 8.29
CA ILE A 11 -3.57 17.27 8.08
C ILE A 11 -2.86 16.38 7.07
N GLY A 12 -2.57 16.91 5.89
CA GLY A 12 -1.91 16.25 4.76
C GLY A 12 -2.88 15.67 3.73
N THR A 13 -2.54 15.85 2.45
CA THR A 13 -3.29 15.41 1.26
C THR A 13 -2.76 14.11 0.66
N GLY A 14 -2.05 13.29 1.42
CA GLY A 14 -1.72 11.93 1.00
C GLY A 14 -3.00 11.10 0.78
N HIS A 15 -2.92 10.02 -0.02
CA HIS A 15 -4.07 9.21 -0.40
C HIS A 15 -4.91 8.70 0.79
N ASN A 16 -4.29 8.36 1.93
CA ASN A 16 -5.04 7.93 3.13
C ASN A 16 -5.82 9.09 3.76
N GLY A 17 -5.23 10.29 3.85
CA GLY A 17 -5.90 11.49 4.35
C GLY A 17 -7.06 11.90 3.46
N LEU A 18 -6.86 11.88 2.14
CA LEU A 18 -7.92 12.18 1.17
C LEU A 18 -9.03 11.13 1.20
N THR A 19 -8.71 9.83 1.34
CA THR A 19 -9.72 8.79 1.51
C THR A 19 -10.61 9.09 2.73
N ALA A 20 -10.00 9.34 3.89
CA ALA A 20 -10.75 9.67 5.10
C ALA A 20 -11.58 10.95 4.93
N ALA A 21 -11.02 11.99 4.32
CA ALA A 21 -11.69 13.25 4.04
C ALA A 21 -12.91 13.06 3.12
N CYS A 22 -12.77 12.27 2.05
CA CYS A 22 -13.88 11.96 1.12
C CYS A 22 -15.04 11.27 1.81
N TYR A 23 -14.78 10.22 2.61
CA TYR A 23 -15.86 9.53 3.34
C TYR A 23 -16.55 10.45 4.34
N MET A 24 -15.80 11.31 5.06
CA MET A 24 -16.37 12.27 5.99
C MET A 24 -17.20 13.35 5.29
N ALA A 25 -16.71 13.89 4.16
CA ALA A 25 -17.46 14.87 3.38
C ALA A 25 -18.73 14.25 2.76
N LYS A 26 -18.63 13.03 2.23
CA LYS A 26 -19.77 12.25 1.71
C LYS A 26 -20.83 12.00 2.81
N ALA A 27 -20.41 11.88 4.07
CA ALA A 27 -21.31 11.80 5.23
C ALA A 27 -21.89 13.15 5.66
N GLY A 28 -21.66 14.24 4.93
CA GLY A 28 -22.19 15.57 5.18
C GLY A 28 -21.42 16.40 6.22
N LEU A 29 -20.21 16.00 6.58
CA LEU A 29 -19.37 16.78 7.50
C LEU A 29 -18.65 17.91 6.76
N ASN A 30 -18.50 19.06 7.43
CA ASN A 30 -17.67 20.18 6.96
C ASN A 30 -16.20 19.84 7.18
N VAL A 31 -15.50 19.41 6.11
CA VAL A 31 -14.11 18.93 6.13
C VAL A 31 -13.17 19.94 5.52
N LEU A 32 -12.10 20.30 6.26
CA LEU A 32 -10.97 21.06 5.76
C LEU A 32 -9.74 20.16 5.71
N VAL A 33 -9.04 20.13 4.58
CA VAL A 33 -7.74 19.44 4.43
C VAL A 33 -6.65 20.49 4.26
N LEU A 34 -5.59 20.43 5.08
CA LEU A 34 -4.44 21.33 5.04
C LEU A 34 -3.22 20.59 4.48
N GLU A 35 -2.58 21.17 3.48
CA GLU A 35 -1.39 20.63 2.84
C GLU A 35 -0.24 21.65 2.90
N LYS A 36 0.96 21.18 3.29
CA LYS A 36 2.14 22.06 3.39
C LYS A 36 2.69 22.51 2.04
N ASN A 37 2.61 21.64 1.03
CA ASN A 37 3.11 21.93 -0.32
C ASN A 37 2.08 22.76 -1.10
N ASP A 38 2.53 23.35 -2.20
CA ASP A 38 1.68 24.02 -3.20
C ASP A 38 0.94 23.02 -4.12
N TYR A 39 1.21 21.72 -3.97
CA TYR A 39 0.59 20.61 -4.66
C TYR A 39 0.07 19.56 -3.69
N ILE A 40 -0.82 18.71 -4.15
CA ILE A 40 -1.48 17.65 -3.37
C ILE A 40 -0.96 16.26 -3.76
N GLY A 41 -1.16 15.26 -2.90
CA GLY A 41 -0.99 13.85 -3.24
C GLY A 41 -0.01 13.05 -2.39
N GLY A 42 0.82 13.70 -1.57
CA GLY A 42 1.78 13.00 -0.73
C GLY A 42 2.73 12.11 -1.56
N ALA A 43 2.88 10.83 -1.18
CA ALA A 43 3.73 9.87 -1.91
C ALA A 43 3.14 9.42 -3.25
N ALA A 44 1.85 9.64 -3.50
CA ALA A 44 1.19 9.30 -4.77
C ALA A 44 1.08 10.53 -5.71
N VAL A 45 1.98 11.50 -5.58
CA VAL A 45 1.97 12.69 -6.43
C VAL A 45 2.66 12.43 -7.76
N SER A 46 2.09 12.99 -8.84
CA SER A 46 2.76 13.14 -10.13
C SER A 46 2.95 14.62 -10.43
N ARG A 47 4.15 15.00 -10.87
CA ARG A 47 4.51 16.40 -11.10
C ARG A 47 5.21 16.58 -12.43
N GLU A 48 4.92 17.67 -13.09
CA GLU A 48 5.73 18.14 -14.20
C GLU A 48 6.99 18.79 -13.63
N LEU A 49 8.13 18.13 -13.82
CA LEU A 49 9.43 18.63 -13.35
C LEU A 49 10.23 19.31 -14.46
N PHE A 50 9.97 18.92 -15.69
CA PHE A 50 10.47 19.57 -16.91
C PHE A 50 9.31 19.74 -17.88
N PRO A 51 9.29 20.78 -18.72
CA PRO A 51 8.20 21.02 -19.66
C PRO A 51 7.87 19.79 -20.51
N GLY A 52 6.61 19.34 -20.44
CA GLY A 52 6.13 18.14 -21.14
C GLY A 52 6.41 16.80 -20.43
N TRP A 53 7.17 16.78 -19.33
CA TRP A 53 7.55 15.54 -18.63
C TRP A 53 6.95 15.47 -17.24
N ILE A 54 5.96 14.58 -17.08
CA ILE A 54 5.27 14.34 -15.82
C ILE A 54 5.82 13.06 -15.17
N TYR A 55 6.32 13.18 -13.97
CA TYR A 55 6.89 12.08 -13.20
C TYR A 55 6.06 11.76 -11.97
N THR A 56 5.90 10.49 -11.68
CA THR A 56 5.42 10.02 -10.38
C THR A 56 6.60 10.01 -9.40
N ASN A 57 6.52 10.79 -8.33
CA ASN A 57 7.69 11.05 -7.49
C ASN A 57 8.15 9.83 -6.68
N CYS A 58 7.22 9.11 -6.01
CA CYS A 58 7.57 8.03 -5.10
C CYS A 58 6.89 6.72 -5.50
N SER A 59 5.58 6.64 -5.36
CA SER A 59 4.79 5.48 -5.77
C SER A 59 4.86 5.28 -7.29
N TYR A 60 4.76 4.06 -7.80
CA TYR A 60 4.91 3.79 -9.24
C TYR A 60 3.80 2.89 -9.80
N VAL A 61 3.23 1.99 -9.00
CA VAL A 61 2.14 1.09 -9.41
C VAL A 61 1.03 1.09 -8.36
N CYS A 62 -0.16 0.70 -8.78
CA CYS A 62 -1.35 0.54 -7.95
C CYS A 62 -1.73 -0.94 -7.87
N SER A 63 -1.85 -1.47 -6.66
CA SER A 63 -2.43 -2.78 -6.40
C SER A 63 -3.24 -2.79 -5.10
N LEU A 64 -2.78 -2.06 -4.08
CA LEU A 64 -3.31 -2.11 -2.71
C LEU A 64 -4.42 -1.07 -2.45
N LEU A 65 -4.74 -0.18 -3.39
CA LEU A 65 -5.92 0.67 -3.28
C LEU A 65 -7.16 -0.21 -3.40
N ARG A 66 -7.90 -0.31 -2.32
CA ARG A 66 -9.04 -1.23 -2.24
C ARG A 66 -10.12 -0.90 -3.24
N PRO A 67 -10.65 -1.88 -3.98
CA PRO A 67 -11.73 -1.69 -4.94
C PRO A 67 -12.97 -1.05 -4.32
N GLU A 68 -13.25 -1.36 -3.04
CA GLU A 68 -14.38 -0.76 -2.33
C GLU A 68 -14.25 0.76 -2.22
N ILE A 69 -13.02 1.28 -1.97
CA ILE A 69 -12.78 2.73 -1.90
C ILE A 69 -13.03 3.37 -3.26
N MET A 70 -12.53 2.75 -4.34
CA MET A 70 -12.74 3.25 -5.70
C MET A 70 -14.22 3.29 -6.06
N ARG A 71 -14.96 2.21 -5.72
CA ARG A 71 -16.40 2.10 -5.96
C ARG A 71 -17.21 3.06 -5.09
N ASP A 72 -16.97 3.07 -3.77
CA ASP A 72 -17.75 3.84 -2.82
C ASP A 72 -17.61 5.35 -3.03
N LEU A 73 -16.41 5.79 -3.44
CA LEU A 73 -16.11 7.18 -3.78
C LEU A 73 -16.30 7.49 -5.27
N GLU A 74 -16.70 6.49 -6.06
CA GLU A 74 -16.95 6.61 -7.50
C GLU A 74 -15.78 7.29 -8.25
N LEU A 75 -14.53 6.92 -7.90
CA LEU A 75 -13.33 7.63 -8.37
C LEU A 75 -13.17 7.62 -9.90
N TYR A 76 -13.78 6.64 -10.59
CA TYR A 76 -13.84 6.59 -12.04
C TYR A 76 -14.59 7.79 -12.65
N LYS A 77 -15.60 8.36 -11.96
CA LYS A 77 -16.30 9.58 -12.37
C LYS A 77 -15.39 10.80 -12.40
N TYR A 78 -14.33 10.76 -11.62
CA TYR A 78 -13.30 11.80 -11.53
C TYR A 78 -12.06 11.43 -12.36
N GLY A 79 -12.19 10.50 -13.32
CA GLY A 79 -11.18 10.18 -14.30
C GLY A 79 -10.13 9.16 -13.88
N LEU A 80 -10.29 8.49 -12.73
CA LEU A 80 -9.37 7.42 -12.33
C LEU A 80 -9.51 6.21 -13.25
N GLN A 81 -8.40 5.79 -13.85
CA GLN A 81 -8.27 4.57 -14.62
C GLN A 81 -7.01 3.84 -14.20
N ILE A 82 -7.14 2.58 -13.79
CA ILE A 82 -6.02 1.70 -13.51
C ILE A 82 -5.92 0.71 -14.66
N ILE A 83 -4.74 0.60 -15.26
CA ILE A 83 -4.44 -0.26 -16.40
C ILE A 83 -3.60 -1.41 -15.84
N PRO A 84 -4.13 -2.65 -15.76
CA PRO A 84 -3.35 -3.81 -15.36
C PRO A 84 -2.15 -3.98 -16.29
N TYR A 85 -1.00 -4.40 -15.76
CA TYR A 85 0.09 -4.81 -16.61
C TYR A 85 0.12 -6.33 -16.78
N GLU A 86 0.65 -6.77 -17.92
CA GLU A 86 0.46 -8.12 -18.42
C GLU A 86 1.52 -9.10 -17.92
N GLY A 87 2.67 -8.59 -17.49
CA GLY A 87 3.75 -9.44 -17.00
C GLY A 87 4.94 -8.65 -16.46
N SER A 88 5.95 -9.39 -16.04
CA SER A 88 7.25 -8.88 -15.58
C SER A 88 8.35 -9.83 -16.01
N ALA A 89 9.59 -9.34 -16.11
CA ALA A 89 10.70 -10.17 -16.51
C ALA A 89 11.97 -9.90 -15.69
N THR A 90 12.79 -10.92 -15.54
CA THR A 90 14.18 -10.83 -15.04
C THR A 90 15.14 -11.16 -16.17
N MET A 91 15.99 -10.18 -16.54
CA MET A 91 17.05 -10.39 -17.50
C MET A 91 18.23 -11.06 -16.81
N MET A 92 18.78 -12.09 -17.48
CA MET A 92 19.87 -12.90 -16.96
C MET A 92 21.19 -12.55 -17.66
N ARG A 93 22.32 -12.67 -16.94
CA ARG A 93 23.66 -12.37 -17.47
C ARG A 93 24.10 -13.28 -18.58
N ASN A 94 23.55 -14.49 -18.68
CA ASN A 94 23.81 -15.45 -19.74
C ASN A 94 23.09 -15.11 -21.06
N GLY A 95 22.32 -14.00 -21.11
CA GLY A 95 21.57 -13.59 -22.30
C GLY A 95 20.20 -14.25 -22.42
N ASP A 96 19.73 -14.92 -21.40
CA ASP A 96 18.37 -15.44 -21.30
C ASP A 96 17.49 -14.53 -20.43
N TYR A 97 16.22 -14.86 -20.28
CA TYR A 97 15.26 -14.16 -19.41
C TYR A 97 14.29 -15.13 -18.77
N TYR A 98 13.83 -14.77 -17.58
CA TYR A 98 12.69 -15.37 -16.89
C TYR A 98 11.52 -14.39 -16.95
N ALA A 99 10.32 -14.85 -17.25
CA ALA A 99 9.14 -14.00 -17.29
C ALA A 99 7.99 -14.60 -16.47
N HIS A 100 7.26 -13.71 -15.80
CA HIS A 100 6.03 -14.01 -15.08
C HIS A 100 4.91 -13.21 -15.73
N TYR A 101 3.83 -13.85 -16.12
CA TYR A 101 2.71 -13.28 -16.86
C TYR A 101 1.44 -13.26 -16.01
N HIS A 102 0.50 -12.41 -16.39
CA HIS A 102 -0.86 -12.50 -15.86
C HIS A 102 -1.52 -13.84 -16.25
N ASP A 103 -1.17 -14.35 -17.40
CA ASP A 103 -1.58 -15.69 -17.85
C ASP A 103 -0.75 -16.77 -17.13
N HIS A 104 -1.48 -17.67 -16.44
CA HIS A 104 -0.89 -18.74 -15.64
C HIS A 104 -0.10 -19.74 -16.50
N ASP A 105 -0.65 -20.15 -17.65
CA ASP A 105 -0.02 -21.17 -18.50
C ASP A 105 1.25 -20.63 -19.16
N MET A 106 1.26 -19.33 -19.50
CA MET A 106 2.46 -18.67 -20.00
C MET A 106 3.54 -18.61 -18.90
N THR A 107 3.14 -18.32 -17.67
CA THR A 107 4.08 -18.33 -16.53
C THR A 107 4.69 -19.71 -16.32
N VAL A 108 3.87 -20.78 -16.28
CA VAL A 108 4.33 -22.16 -16.13
C VAL A 108 5.33 -22.54 -17.25
N LYS A 109 5.02 -22.20 -18.50
CA LYS A 109 5.94 -22.43 -19.64
C LYS A 109 7.26 -21.66 -19.51
N SER A 110 7.22 -20.44 -19.00
CA SER A 110 8.44 -19.67 -18.74
C SER A 110 9.31 -20.33 -17.66
N ILE A 111 8.69 -20.79 -16.57
CA ILE A 111 9.37 -21.50 -15.49
C ILE A 111 9.98 -22.81 -16.00
N GLU A 112 9.25 -23.59 -16.81
CA GLU A 112 9.70 -24.88 -17.36
C GLU A 112 11.00 -24.76 -18.18
N ARG A 113 11.25 -23.62 -18.80
CA ARG A 113 12.52 -23.34 -19.51
C ARG A 113 13.74 -23.42 -18.58
N HIS A 114 13.55 -23.15 -17.28
CA HIS A 114 14.62 -23.10 -16.28
C HIS A 114 14.61 -24.31 -15.36
N SER A 115 13.42 -24.77 -14.93
CA SER A 115 13.24 -25.98 -14.12
C SER A 115 11.86 -26.59 -14.34
N LYS A 116 11.82 -27.89 -14.69
CA LYS A 116 10.57 -28.65 -14.76
C LYS A 116 9.96 -28.87 -13.38
N HIS A 117 10.81 -29.11 -12.37
CA HIS A 117 10.39 -29.23 -10.98
C HIS A 117 9.65 -27.99 -10.53
N ASP A 118 10.21 -26.80 -10.80
CA ASP A 118 9.61 -25.54 -10.39
C ASP A 118 8.28 -25.28 -11.11
N ALA A 119 8.19 -25.62 -12.41
CA ALA A 119 6.95 -25.52 -13.16
C ALA A 119 5.81 -26.39 -12.56
N GLU A 120 6.13 -27.63 -12.18
CA GLU A 120 5.19 -28.53 -11.49
C GLU A 120 4.81 -28.04 -10.10
N ALA A 121 5.75 -27.42 -9.37
CA ALA A 121 5.52 -26.89 -8.03
C ALA A 121 4.74 -25.56 -8.01
N TYR A 122 4.78 -24.81 -9.12
CA TYR A 122 4.19 -23.46 -9.19
C TYR A 122 2.69 -23.43 -8.90
N ASP A 123 1.94 -24.43 -9.34
CA ASP A 123 0.51 -24.58 -9.04
C ASP A 123 0.23 -24.69 -7.53
N ARG A 124 1.05 -25.47 -6.83
CA ARG A 124 0.91 -25.62 -5.37
C ARG A 124 1.24 -24.31 -4.67
N TYR A 125 2.36 -23.68 -5.03
CA TYR A 125 2.75 -22.37 -4.52
C TYR A 125 1.65 -21.33 -4.72
N SER A 126 1.13 -21.18 -5.93
CA SER A 126 0.09 -20.19 -6.26
C SER A 126 -1.18 -20.40 -5.45
N ARG A 127 -1.63 -21.66 -5.29
CA ARG A 127 -2.81 -21.97 -4.47
C ARG A 127 -2.58 -21.65 -2.99
N ASP A 128 -1.41 -21.97 -2.44
CA ASP A 128 -1.09 -21.73 -1.03
C ASP A 128 -1.00 -20.24 -0.74
N VAL A 129 -0.33 -19.46 -1.60
CA VAL A 129 -0.27 -17.98 -1.48
C VAL A 129 -1.66 -17.37 -1.61
N MET A 130 -2.45 -17.78 -2.61
CA MET A 130 -3.80 -17.26 -2.81
C MET A 130 -4.71 -17.58 -1.62
N ARG A 131 -4.58 -18.78 -1.04
CA ARG A 131 -5.30 -19.16 0.17
C ARG A 131 -4.96 -18.23 1.33
N GLN A 132 -3.68 -17.94 1.56
CA GLN A 132 -3.24 -17.01 2.59
C GLN A 132 -3.75 -15.57 2.32
N CYS A 133 -3.75 -15.12 1.06
CA CYS A 133 -4.36 -13.82 0.70
C CYS A 133 -5.84 -13.76 1.09
N LYS A 134 -6.62 -14.79 0.80
CA LYS A 134 -8.05 -14.86 1.16
C LYS A 134 -8.29 -14.88 2.67
N ILE A 135 -7.40 -15.50 3.43
CA ILE A 135 -7.46 -15.53 4.90
C ILE A 135 -7.13 -14.16 5.51
N ILE A 136 -6.07 -13.51 5.04
CA ILE A 136 -5.54 -12.30 5.68
C ILE A 136 -6.25 -11.02 5.20
N LYS A 137 -6.63 -10.94 3.92
CA LYS A 137 -7.24 -9.72 3.33
C LYS A 137 -8.46 -9.21 4.13
N PRO A 138 -9.41 -10.04 4.58
CA PRO A 138 -10.50 -9.59 5.43
C PRO A 138 -10.07 -9.05 6.79
N LEU A 139 -9.03 -9.63 7.40
CA LEU A 139 -8.51 -9.17 8.71
C LEU A 139 -8.01 -7.73 8.66
N LEU A 140 -7.47 -7.30 7.52
CA LEU A 140 -7.02 -5.91 7.32
C LEU A 140 -8.18 -4.88 7.32
N LYS A 141 -9.44 -5.33 7.21
CA LYS A 141 -10.64 -4.47 7.31
C LYS A 141 -11.16 -4.37 8.74
N MET A 142 -10.76 -5.26 9.61
CA MET A 142 -11.27 -5.32 10.98
C MET A 142 -10.48 -4.37 11.89
N THR A 143 -11.19 -3.72 12.81
CA THR A 143 -10.53 -3.05 13.92
C THR A 143 -10.10 -4.15 14.90
N PRO A 144 -8.77 -4.29 15.19
CA PRO A 144 -8.31 -5.31 16.13
C PRO A 144 -9.01 -5.14 17.49
N PRO A 145 -9.62 -6.20 18.05
CA PRO A 145 -10.18 -6.14 19.38
C PRO A 145 -9.07 -6.07 20.44
N ASP A 146 -9.30 -5.32 21.51
CA ASP A 146 -8.42 -5.40 22.67
C ASP A 146 -8.75 -6.67 23.48
N LEU A 147 -7.97 -7.73 23.26
CA LEU A 147 -8.16 -9.02 23.92
C LEU A 147 -7.86 -8.98 25.43
N THR A 148 -7.29 -7.90 25.93
CA THR A 148 -7.03 -7.69 27.38
C THR A 148 -8.13 -6.90 28.08
N SER A 149 -9.07 -6.38 27.30
CA SER A 149 -10.18 -5.54 27.79
C SER A 149 -11.44 -6.37 28.05
N PHE A 150 -12.08 -6.14 29.17
CA PHE A 150 -13.40 -6.72 29.50
C PHE A 150 -14.59 -5.80 29.16
N LYS A 151 -14.35 -4.72 28.42
CA LYS A 151 -15.44 -3.82 28.00
C LYS A 151 -16.36 -4.51 26.99
N PRO A 152 -17.68 -4.30 27.05
CA PRO A 152 -18.64 -4.97 26.15
C PRO A 152 -18.31 -4.81 24.67
N LYS A 153 -17.79 -3.65 24.26
CA LYS A 153 -17.36 -3.38 22.88
C LYS A 153 -16.21 -4.28 22.46
N ASP A 154 -15.21 -4.48 23.32
CA ASP A 154 -14.03 -5.26 23.01
C ASP A 154 -14.35 -6.76 23.02
N LEU A 155 -15.25 -7.20 23.91
CA LEU A 155 -15.76 -8.57 23.92
C LEU A 155 -16.57 -8.90 22.67
N LEU A 156 -17.42 -7.99 22.18
CA LEU A 156 -18.11 -8.16 20.91
C LEU A 156 -17.13 -8.23 19.73
N GLY A 157 -16.13 -7.35 19.70
CA GLY A 157 -15.08 -7.38 18.69
C GLY A 157 -14.27 -8.68 18.73
N ALA A 158 -13.96 -9.21 19.92
CA ALA A 158 -13.27 -10.49 20.08
C ALA A 158 -14.14 -11.67 19.58
N LEU A 159 -15.47 -11.62 19.80
CA LEU A 159 -16.39 -12.63 19.28
C LEU A 159 -16.50 -12.58 17.74
N GLU A 160 -16.54 -11.39 17.14
CA GLU A 160 -16.53 -11.25 15.68
C GLU A 160 -15.23 -11.78 15.08
N PHE A 161 -14.11 -11.44 15.69
CA PHE A 161 -12.81 -11.96 15.32
C PHE A 161 -12.76 -13.49 15.42
N ALA A 162 -13.21 -14.06 16.53
CA ALA A 162 -13.27 -15.52 16.74
C ALA A 162 -14.21 -16.20 15.73
N LYS A 163 -15.35 -15.61 15.42
CA LYS A 163 -16.28 -16.14 14.40
C LYS A 163 -15.63 -16.21 13.03
N TYR A 164 -14.83 -15.22 12.65
CA TYR A 164 -14.11 -15.22 11.39
C TYR A 164 -13.19 -16.45 11.28
N PHE A 165 -12.46 -16.76 12.34
CA PHE A 165 -11.61 -17.97 12.37
C PHE A 165 -12.38 -19.28 12.47
N ALA A 166 -13.57 -19.26 13.06
CA ALA A 166 -14.43 -20.45 13.20
C ALA A 166 -15.34 -20.69 11.98
N ALA A 167 -15.53 -19.69 11.13
CA ALA A 167 -16.39 -19.80 9.96
C ALA A 167 -15.82 -20.78 8.94
N LYS A 168 -16.57 -21.82 8.62
CA LYS A 168 -16.29 -22.67 7.47
C LYS A 168 -16.82 -21.95 6.22
N ASP A 169 -15.91 -21.40 5.44
CA ASP A 169 -16.20 -20.89 4.10
C ASP A 169 -15.89 -21.98 3.05
N GLU A 170 -15.87 -21.58 1.77
CA GLU A 170 -15.46 -22.44 0.66
C GLU A 170 -14.02 -22.99 0.81
N LEU A 171 -13.21 -22.38 1.67
CA LEU A 171 -11.84 -22.79 2.01
C LEU A 171 -11.78 -23.81 3.17
N GLY A 172 -12.93 -24.18 3.75
CA GLY A 172 -13.02 -25.18 4.82
C GLY A 172 -12.84 -24.67 6.24
N GLY A 173 -12.74 -23.36 6.45
CA GLY A 173 -12.45 -22.72 7.73
C GLY A 173 -10.96 -22.74 8.09
N LEU A 174 -10.59 -22.02 9.16
CA LEU A 174 -9.24 -22.06 9.70
C LEU A 174 -9.10 -23.28 10.63
N GLY A 175 -8.67 -24.41 10.06
CA GLY A 175 -8.23 -25.55 10.82
C GLY A 175 -6.85 -25.31 11.46
N GLU A 176 -6.38 -26.29 12.22
CA GLU A 176 -5.06 -26.25 12.87
C GLU A 176 -3.93 -26.00 11.86
N LYS A 177 -4.00 -26.66 10.69
CA LYS A 177 -3.03 -26.51 9.60
C LYS A 177 -2.99 -25.08 9.06
N GLU A 178 -4.14 -24.47 8.81
CA GLU A 178 -4.24 -23.12 8.27
C GLU A 178 -3.72 -22.06 9.26
N ILE A 179 -3.96 -22.25 10.55
CA ILE A 179 -3.40 -21.37 11.59
C ILE A 179 -1.87 -21.50 11.62
N TYR A 180 -1.37 -22.73 11.56
CA TYR A 180 0.07 -22.99 11.54
C TYR A 180 0.72 -22.38 10.29
N ASP A 181 0.16 -22.59 9.11
CA ASP A 181 0.68 -22.02 7.86
C ASP A 181 0.65 -20.49 7.89
N THR A 182 -0.39 -19.89 8.48
CA THR A 182 -0.47 -18.41 8.66
C THR A 182 0.64 -17.92 9.59
N ILE A 183 0.87 -18.58 10.73
CA ILE A 183 1.95 -18.21 11.65
C ILE A 183 3.31 -18.30 10.95
N ARG A 184 3.53 -19.36 10.17
CA ARG A 184 4.75 -19.53 9.37
C ARG A 184 4.96 -18.36 8.42
N PHE A 185 3.95 -17.97 7.65
CA PHE A 185 4.02 -16.80 6.74
C PHE A 185 4.44 -15.53 7.46
N TYR A 186 3.96 -15.30 8.69
CA TYR A 186 4.33 -14.11 9.45
C TYR A 186 5.75 -14.15 10.03
N THR A 187 6.33 -15.33 10.17
CA THR A 187 7.61 -15.52 10.87
C THR A 187 8.75 -15.97 9.97
N MET A 188 8.47 -16.64 8.84
CA MET A 188 9.49 -17.12 7.91
C MET A 188 10.13 -16.00 7.11
N SER A 189 11.36 -16.24 6.67
CA SER A 189 11.94 -15.49 5.57
C SER A 189 11.31 -15.90 4.24
N ILE A 190 11.33 -15.02 3.24
CA ILE A 190 10.86 -15.39 1.90
C ILE A 190 11.78 -16.41 1.25
N ALA A 191 13.09 -16.37 1.53
CA ALA A 191 14.03 -17.37 1.04
C ALA A 191 13.65 -18.77 1.51
N ASP A 192 13.50 -18.97 2.84
CA ASP A 192 13.09 -20.27 3.40
C ASP A 192 11.71 -20.71 2.87
N TYR A 193 10.78 -19.77 2.71
CA TYR A 193 9.45 -20.11 2.19
C TYR A 193 9.50 -20.58 0.73
N LEU A 194 10.28 -19.92 -0.13
CA LEU A 194 10.40 -20.31 -1.53
C LEU A 194 11.21 -21.60 -1.73
N ASP A 195 12.16 -21.90 -0.85
CA ASP A 195 12.91 -23.16 -0.85
C ASP A 195 12.04 -24.41 -0.63
N GLU A 196 10.82 -24.25 -0.04
CA GLU A 196 9.88 -25.36 0.09
C GLU A 196 9.20 -25.75 -1.23
N TYR A 197 9.29 -24.92 -2.26
CA TYR A 197 8.64 -25.13 -3.55
C TYR A 197 9.63 -25.25 -4.70
N PHE A 198 10.66 -24.41 -4.73
CA PHE A 198 11.50 -24.16 -5.90
C PHE A 198 12.97 -24.50 -5.67
N GLU A 199 13.60 -25.03 -6.70
CA GLU A 199 15.03 -25.32 -6.69
C GLU A 199 15.87 -24.26 -7.44
N SER A 200 15.32 -23.62 -8.49
CA SER A 200 16.07 -22.68 -9.30
C SER A 200 16.15 -21.30 -8.66
N ASP A 201 17.34 -20.74 -8.62
CA ASP A 201 17.61 -19.41 -8.06
C ASP A 201 16.85 -18.32 -8.79
N ILE A 202 16.72 -18.41 -10.11
CA ILE A 202 16.02 -17.37 -10.89
C ILE A 202 14.54 -17.28 -10.56
N THR A 203 13.86 -18.42 -10.37
CA THR A 203 12.45 -18.44 -9.95
C THR A 203 12.28 -17.81 -8.56
N LYS A 204 13.16 -18.23 -7.62
CA LYS A 204 13.14 -17.69 -6.25
C LYS A 204 13.46 -16.19 -6.22
N ALA A 205 14.48 -15.74 -6.95
CA ALA A 205 14.87 -14.34 -6.98
C ALA A 205 13.78 -13.43 -7.56
N HIS A 206 13.16 -13.86 -8.68
CA HIS A 206 12.05 -13.10 -9.27
C HIS A 206 10.87 -12.95 -8.31
N LEU A 207 10.42 -14.04 -7.69
CA LEU A 207 9.30 -14.03 -6.76
C LEU A 207 9.62 -13.26 -5.46
N ALA A 208 10.86 -13.37 -4.96
CA ALA A 208 11.30 -12.66 -3.76
C ALA A 208 11.34 -11.14 -3.93
N GLY A 209 11.39 -10.63 -5.16
CA GLY A 209 11.34 -9.19 -5.44
C GLY A 209 10.17 -8.49 -4.74
N SER A 210 8.98 -9.10 -4.73
CA SER A 210 7.81 -8.56 -4.02
C SER A 210 7.92 -8.61 -2.49
N ALA A 211 8.86 -9.38 -1.93
CA ALA A 211 9.03 -9.52 -0.49
C ALA A 211 9.95 -8.46 0.16
N ILE A 212 10.58 -7.63 -0.65
CA ILE A 212 11.49 -6.58 -0.17
C ILE A 212 10.98 -5.16 -0.42
N ILE A 213 9.84 -5.01 -1.08
CA ILE A 213 9.26 -3.71 -1.41
C ILE A 213 8.75 -3.01 -0.14
N GLY A 214 9.20 -1.78 0.07
CA GLY A 214 8.70 -0.92 1.16
C GLY A 214 9.10 -1.34 2.57
N THR A 215 10.04 -2.26 2.72
CA THR A 215 10.56 -2.74 4.01
C THR A 215 12.08 -2.60 4.09
N ALA A 216 12.62 -2.54 5.30
CA ALA A 216 14.07 -2.62 5.55
C ALA A 216 14.54 -4.08 5.81
N LEU A 217 13.70 -5.07 5.49
CA LEU A 217 14.03 -6.50 5.57
C LEU A 217 14.68 -6.94 4.27
N GLY A 218 15.69 -7.81 4.37
CA GLY A 218 16.21 -8.56 3.22
C GLY A 218 15.44 -9.87 3.03
N PRO A 219 15.66 -10.59 1.91
CA PRO A 219 14.92 -11.82 1.62
C PRO A 219 15.14 -12.94 2.63
N CYS A 220 16.30 -12.99 3.29
CA CYS A 220 16.60 -13.95 4.36
C CYS A 220 16.15 -13.47 5.76
N SER A 221 15.51 -12.30 5.88
CA SER A 221 15.05 -11.81 7.18
C SER A 221 13.72 -12.45 7.57
N PRO A 222 13.56 -12.88 8.85
CA PRO A 222 12.28 -13.35 9.36
C PRO A 222 11.16 -12.33 9.14
N GLY A 223 9.99 -12.79 8.70
CA GLY A 223 8.83 -11.97 8.39
C GLY A 223 8.79 -11.41 6.95
N SER A 224 9.82 -11.59 6.14
CA SER A 224 9.81 -11.14 4.74
C SER A 224 8.81 -11.91 3.86
N ALA A 225 8.44 -13.14 4.21
CA ALA A 225 7.38 -13.87 3.53
C ALA A 225 6.03 -13.14 3.63
N TYR A 226 5.70 -12.54 4.76
CA TYR A 226 4.49 -11.72 4.89
C TYR A 226 4.51 -10.47 4.00
N VAL A 227 5.68 -9.90 3.73
CA VAL A 227 5.79 -8.73 2.82
C VAL A 227 5.37 -9.12 1.40
N LEU A 228 5.78 -10.30 0.90
CA LEU A 228 5.29 -10.84 -0.36
C LEU A 228 3.76 -10.99 -0.34
N LEU A 229 3.22 -11.65 0.69
CA LEU A 229 1.79 -11.87 0.83
C LEU A 229 1.02 -10.54 0.81
N HIS A 230 1.54 -9.51 1.51
CA HIS A 230 0.95 -8.18 1.54
C HIS A 230 0.77 -7.61 0.13
N HIS A 231 1.77 -7.74 -0.73
CA HIS A 231 1.71 -7.26 -2.11
C HIS A 231 0.77 -8.08 -3.00
N TYR A 232 0.70 -9.39 -2.76
CA TYR A 232 -0.21 -10.29 -3.50
C TYR A 232 -1.68 -10.20 -3.05
N MET A 233 -2.00 -9.52 -1.94
CA MET A 233 -3.38 -9.22 -1.54
C MET A 233 -4.02 -8.06 -2.31
N GLY A 234 -3.26 -7.35 -3.14
CA GLY A 234 -3.76 -6.31 -4.01
C GLY A 234 -4.82 -6.83 -4.99
N GLU A 235 -5.57 -5.92 -5.57
CA GLU A 235 -6.61 -6.27 -6.54
C GLU A 235 -6.76 -5.14 -7.55
N VAL A 236 -6.66 -5.51 -8.82
CA VAL A 236 -6.93 -4.60 -9.94
C VAL A 236 -7.90 -5.29 -10.86
N ASP A 237 -8.99 -4.60 -11.21
CA ASP A 237 -10.03 -5.06 -12.12
C ASP A 237 -10.62 -6.46 -11.77
N GLY A 238 -10.77 -6.74 -10.46
CA GLY A 238 -11.29 -8.02 -9.95
C GLY A 238 -10.26 -9.14 -9.87
N SER A 239 -9.04 -8.90 -10.31
CA SER A 239 -7.95 -9.89 -10.28
C SER A 239 -7.10 -9.69 -9.04
N ILE A 240 -7.13 -10.67 -8.11
CA ILE A 240 -6.30 -10.65 -6.89
C ILE A 240 -4.85 -10.92 -7.29
N GLY A 241 -3.92 -10.15 -6.72
CA GLY A 241 -2.50 -10.19 -7.02
C GLY A 241 -2.10 -9.34 -8.22
N ALA A 242 -3.06 -8.82 -8.99
CA ALA A 242 -2.76 -7.96 -10.13
C ALA A 242 -2.27 -6.57 -9.69
N TRP A 243 -1.36 -6.03 -10.47
CA TRP A 243 -0.82 -4.69 -10.35
C TRP A 243 -1.17 -3.89 -11.61
N GLY A 244 -1.16 -2.57 -11.51
CA GLY A 244 -1.48 -1.74 -12.67
C GLY A 244 -0.92 -0.33 -12.58
N TYR A 245 -0.87 0.30 -13.74
CA TYR A 245 -0.48 1.70 -13.88
C TYR A 245 -1.72 2.59 -13.80
N SER A 246 -1.63 3.67 -13.05
CA SER A 246 -2.66 4.70 -13.07
C SER A 246 -2.43 5.61 -14.27
N ARG A 247 -3.42 5.75 -15.15
CA ARG A 247 -3.33 6.63 -16.32
C ARG A 247 -3.07 8.07 -15.89
N GLY A 248 -2.02 8.67 -16.43
CA GLY A 248 -1.56 10.01 -16.01
C GLY A 248 -0.65 9.98 -14.76
N GLY A 249 -0.15 8.78 -14.39
CA GLY A 249 0.71 8.56 -13.22
C GLY A 249 -0.08 8.44 -11.92
N MET A 250 0.61 8.07 -10.84
CA MET A 250 -0.02 7.80 -9.54
C MET A 250 -0.76 9.01 -8.95
N GLY A 251 -0.38 10.22 -9.36
CA GLY A 251 -1.06 11.46 -8.95
C GLY A 251 -2.52 11.52 -9.40
N SER A 252 -2.92 10.75 -10.42
CA SER A 252 -4.33 10.70 -10.84
C SER A 252 -5.24 10.10 -9.76
N ILE A 253 -4.73 9.23 -8.90
CA ILE A 253 -5.48 8.68 -7.77
C ILE A 253 -5.85 9.79 -6.78
N THR A 254 -4.86 10.56 -6.35
CA THR A 254 -5.10 11.65 -5.38
C THR A 254 -5.82 12.84 -6.01
N LYS A 255 -5.66 13.06 -7.32
CA LYS A 255 -6.47 14.02 -8.08
C LYS A 255 -7.94 13.61 -8.06
N ALA A 256 -8.28 12.38 -8.43
CA ALA A 256 -9.65 11.88 -8.40
C ALA A 256 -10.27 11.95 -6.98
N MET A 257 -9.49 11.61 -5.94
CA MET A 257 -9.93 11.75 -4.55
C MET A 257 -10.18 13.22 -4.18
N SER A 258 -9.32 14.15 -4.60
CA SER A 258 -9.53 15.57 -4.29
C SER A 258 -10.75 16.14 -5.00
N GLU A 259 -11.00 15.78 -6.25
CA GLU A 259 -12.21 16.18 -6.97
C GLU A 259 -13.48 15.59 -6.33
N CYS A 260 -13.43 14.33 -5.88
CA CYS A 260 -14.48 13.73 -5.09
C CYS A 260 -14.75 14.51 -3.79
N LEU A 261 -13.71 14.84 -3.02
CA LEU A 261 -13.83 15.62 -1.80
C LEU A 261 -14.50 17.00 -2.05
N LEU A 262 -14.03 17.71 -3.07
CA LEU A 262 -14.57 19.03 -3.44
C LEU A 262 -16.03 18.93 -3.88
N SER A 263 -16.42 17.89 -4.64
CA SER A 263 -17.80 17.68 -5.08
C SER A 263 -18.78 17.41 -3.93
N HIS A 264 -18.27 16.90 -2.80
CA HIS A 264 -19.03 16.72 -1.56
C HIS A 264 -18.93 17.91 -0.59
N GLY A 265 -18.44 19.07 -1.04
CA GLY A 265 -18.37 20.30 -0.25
C GLY A 265 -17.18 20.39 0.72
N GLY A 266 -16.23 19.46 0.67
CA GLY A 266 -14.97 19.59 1.40
C GLY A 266 -14.07 20.68 0.81
N THR A 267 -13.09 21.11 1.57
CA THR A 267 -12.13 22.16 1.17
C THR A 267 -10.71 21.65 1.32
N ILE A 268 -9.87 21.95 0.34
CA ILE A 268 -8.42 21.71 0.40
C ILE A 268 -7.70 23.04 0.38
N LYS A 269 -6.77 23.24 1.30
CA LYS A 269 -5.93 24.42 1.36
C LYS A 269 -4.46 24.04 1.24
N PRO A 270 -3.86 24.13 0.03
CA PRO A 270 -2.43 23.97 -0.17
C PRO A 270 -1.63 25.12 0.49
N SER A 271 -0.31 25.01 0.52
CA SER A 271 0.63 26.00 1.11
C SER A 271 0.26 26.39 2.56
N SER A 272 -0.28 25.42 3.30
CA SER A 272 -0.77 25.59 4.67
C SER A 272 -0.10 24.57 5.60
N GLU A 273 1.21 24.77 5.82
CA GLU A 273 2.00 23.89 6.69
C GLU A 273 1.52 24.00 8.15
N VAL A 274 0.95 22.91 8.66
CA VAL A 274 0.59 22.81 10.08
C VAL A 274 1.85 22.62 10.90
N THR A 275 2.06 23.54 11.85
CA THR A 275 3.23 23.53 12.74
C THR A 275 2.87 23.20 14.18
N ASN A 276 1.60 23.36 14.56
CA ASN A 276 1.18 23.06 15.92
C ASN A 276 -0.26 22.59 15.99
N VAL A 277 -0.52 21.59 16.84
CA VAL A 277 -1.86 21.18 17.29
C VAL A 277 -2.24 21.99 18.52
N ILE A 278 -3.35 22.71 18.43
CA ILE A 278 -3.88 23.52 19.54
C ILE A 278 -4.61 22.59 20.50
N VAL A 279 -4.07 22.43 21.72
CA VAL A 279 -4.66 21.61 22.79
C VAL A 279 -5.22 22.54 23.88
N LYS A 280 -6.44 22.26 24.33
CA LYS A 280 -7.08 22.95 25.45
C LYS A 280 -7.78 21.94 26.35
N ASN A 281 -7.44 21.95 27.63
CA ASN A 281 -8.00 21.03 28.63
C ASN A 281 -7.87 19.55 28.20
N GLY A 282 -6.68 19.15 27.72
CA GLY A 282 -6.40 17.78 27.28
C GLY A 282 -7.11 17.37 25.97
N ARG A 283 -7.67 18.32 25.22
CA ARG A 283 -8.37 18.05 23.96
C ARG A 283 -7.78 18.87 22.81
N ALA A 284 -7.47 18.21 21.71
CA ALA A 284 -7.12 18.87 20.47
C ALA A 284 -8.35 19.56 19.87
N ILE A 285 -8.29 20.88 19.69
CA ILE A 285 -9.41 21.74 19.25
C ILE A 285 -9.14 22.46 17.93
N GLY A 286 -7.92 22.43 17.43
CA GLY A 286 -7.53 23.14 16.22
C GLY A 286 -6.07 22.94 15.88
N VAL A 287 -5.62 23.64 14.85
CA VAL A 287 -4.24 23.66 14.38
C VAL A 287 -3.79 25.08 14.07
N ALA A 288 -2.51 25.35 14.25
CA ALA A 288 -1.87 26.58 13.79
C ALA A 288 -0.93 26.24 12.61
N THR A 289 -0.89 27.12 11.63
CA THR A 289 -0.02 27.00 10.46
C THR A 289 1.21 27.89 10.59
N LYS A 290 2.21 27.62 9.79
CA LYS A 290 3.45 28.40 9.70
C LYS A 290 3.22 29.88 9.36
N ASN A 291 2.13 30.17 8.65
CA ASN A 291 1.77 31.55 8.27
C ASN A 291 1.02 32.29 9.40
N GLY A 292 0.80 31.64 10.55
CA GLY A 292 0.09 32.23 11.68
C GLY A 292 -1.43 32.09 11.63
N ASP A 293 -1.99 31.43 10.62
CA ASP A 293 -3.41 31.14 10.56
C ASP A 293 -3.77 30.05 11.58
N GLU A 294 -4.92 30.19 12.24
CA GLU A 294 -5.49 29.18 13.11
C GLU A 294 -6.80 28.66 12.53
N PHE A 295 -6.97 27.33 12.57
CA PHE A 295 -8.18 26.63 12.16
C PHE A 295 -8.68 25.76 13.29
N TYR A 296 -10.00 25.77 13.53
CA TYR A 296 -10.63 25.06 14.64
C TYR A 296 -11.59 23.99 14.13
N ALA A 297 -11.65 22.84 14.82
CA ALA A 297 -12.56 21.75 14.48
C ALA A 297 -12.97 20.93 15.70
N LYS A 298 -14.07 20.20 15.55
CA LYS A 298 -14.52 19.22 16.55
C LYS A 298 -13.59 18.02 16.64
N LYS A 299 -12.95 17.63 15.52
CA LYS A 299 -12.00 16.51 15.38
C LYS A 299 -10.84 16.89 14.50
N LEU A 300 -9.66 16.35 14.83
CA LEU A 300 -8.46 16.43 13.99
C LEU A 300 -8.08 15.03 13.56
N VAL A 301 -7.69 14.89 12.30
CA VAL A 301 -7.13 13.66 11.70
C VAL A 301 -5.77 14.01 11.12
N SER A 302 -4.72 13.36 11.60
CA SER A 302 -3.39 13.51 11.00
C SER A 302 -3.09 12.37 10.08
N ASN A 303 -2.73 12.69 8.83
CA ASN A 303 -2.21 11.74 7.84
C ASN A 303 -0.67 11.77 7.77
N LEU A 304 -0.04 12.46 8.71
CA LEU A 304 1.41 12.45 8.86
C LEU A 304 1.85 11.17 9.57
N ASP A 305 3.13 10.82 9.43
CA ASP A 305 3.69 9.74 10.24
C ASP A 305 3.64 10.08 11.74
N VAL A 306 3.76 9.03 12.56
CA VAL A 306 3.59 9.16 14.02
C VAL A 306 4.61 10.11 14.65
N LYS A 307 5.86 10.18 14.14
CA LYS A 307 6.88 11.08 14.69
C LYS A 307 6.56 12.54 14.35
N ARG A 308 6.19 12.82 13.10
CA ARG A 308 5.77 14.18 12.72
C ARG A 308 4.53 14.61 13.47
N THR A 309 3.55 13.73 13.63
CA THR A 309 2.33 14.04 14.36
C THR A 309 2.61 14.33 15.83
N PHE A 310 3.32 13.45 16.54
CA PHE A 310 3.39 13.50 17.99
C PHE A 310 4.69 14.07 18.57
N LEU A 311 5.73 14.25 17.76
CA LEU A 311 7.00 14.86 18.22
C LEU A 311 7.26 16.23 17.57
N ASN A 312 6.64 16.54 16.42
CA ASN A 312 6.95 17.79 15.72
C ASN A 312 5.82 18.81 15.80
N ILE A 313 4.54 18.38 15.68
CA ILE A 313 3.39 19.29 15.65
C ILE A 313 2.49 19.21 16.89
N THR A 314 2.75 18.30 17.81
CA THR A 314 2.05 18.19 19.11
C THR A 314 3.06 18.43 20.23
N ASP A 315 2.70 19.25 21.20
CA ASP A 315 3.57 19.50 22.35
C ASP A 315 3.65 18.24 23.24
N GLU A 316 4.85 17.78 23.57
CA GLU A 316 5.06 16.57 24.41
C GLU A 316 4.35 16.67 25.78
N LYS A 317 4.20 17.87 26.35
CA LYS A 317 3.51 18.07 27.64
C LYS A 317 2.01 17.69 27.61
N ASP A 318 1.39 17.63 26.42
CA ASP A 318 0.01 17.27 26.20
C ASP A 318 -0.20 15.76 25.98
N LEU A 319 0.89 14.98 26.04
CA LEU A 319 0.92 13.53 25.76
C LEU A 319 1.42 12.73 26.97
N PRO A 320 0.95 11.49 27.17
CA PRO A 320 1.50 10.58 28.17
C PRO A 320 2.97 10.26 27.90
N ASN A 321 3.82 10.27 28.93
CA ASN A 321 5.26 10.04 28.78
C ASN A 321 5.60 8.68 28.13
N ASP A 322 4.91 7.60 28.54
CA ASP A 322 5.10 6.27 27.99
C ASP A 322 4.75 6.19 26.50
N PHE A 323 3.74 6.95 26.08
CA PHE A 323 3.38 7.06 24.67
C PHE A 323 4.46 7.79 23.87
N VAL A 324 4.97 8.91 24.38
CA VAL A 324 6.06 9.67 23.74
C VAL A 324 7.30 8.78 23.55
N GLU A 325 7.69 8.03 24.57
CA GLU A 325 8.81 7.10 24.46
C GLU A 325 8.59 6.02 23.41
N ARG A 326 7.38 5.46 23.30
CA ARG A 326 7.05 4.50 22.24
C ARG A 326 7.15 5.13 20.86
N VAL A 327 6.70 6.38 20.69
CA VAL A 327 6.80 7.10 19.41
C VAL A 327 8.27 7.40 19.06
N LYS A 328 9.10 7.81 20.02
CA LYS A 328 10.54 8.03 19.82
C LYS A 328 11.23 6.75 19.33
N ASN A 329 10.86 5.61 19.90
CA ASN A 329 11.43 4.30 19.57
C ASN A 329 10.85 3.69 18.28
N PHE A 330 9.75 4.21 17.75
CA PHE A 330 9.15 3.73 16.50
C PHE A 330 10.12 3.91 15.34
N LYS A 331 10.44 2.83 14.64
CA LYS A 331 11.42 2.84 13.55
C LYS A 331 10.73 3.19 12.23
N ILE A 332 11.18 4.27 11.60
CA ILE A 332 10.76 4.68 10.24
C ILE A 332 12.01 4.62 9.37
N ARG A 333 12.15 3.52 8.62
CA ARG A 333 13.30 3.31 7.73
C ARG A 333 12.80 3.13 6.30
N GLY A 334 13.37 3.88 5.36
CA GLY A 334 13.27 3.61 3.94
C GLY A 334 14.39 2.68 3.50
N SER A 335 14.13 1.86 2.50
CA SER A 335 15.10 0.90 1.95
C SER A 335 15.32 1.08 0.45
N SER A 336 14.56 1.95 -0.21
CA SER A 336 14.54 2.08 -1.66
C SER A 336 14.89 3.50 -2.12
N GLY A 337 15.74 3.60 -3.13
CA GLY A 337 15.92 4.79 -3.93
C GLY A 337 15.09 4.69 -5.20
N LYS A 338 14.53 5.80 -5.67
CA LYS A 338 13.81 5.88 -6.95
C LYS A 338 14.46 6.90 -7.86
N LEU A 339 14.75 6.48 -9.09
CA LEU A 339 15.20 7.33 -10.18
C LEU A 339 14.12 7.33 -11.27
N ASN A 340 13.68 8.50 -11.70
CA ASN A 340 12.84 8.66 -12.89
C ASN A 340 13.74 9.04 -14.06
N ILE A 341 13.59 8.32 -15.18
CA ILE A 341 14.41 8.49 -16.38
C ILE A 341 13.48 8.87 -17.53
N ALA A 342 13.83 9.95 -18.25
CA ALA A 342 13.22 10.29 -19.53
C ALA A 342 14.04 9.62 -20.65
N LEU A 343 13.37 8.97 -21.58
CA LEU A 343 13.99 8.24 -22.68
C LEU A 343 13.35 8.70 -23.99
N ASP A 344 14.12 8.74 -25.06
CA ASP A 344 13.64 9.04 -26.42
C ASP A 344 12.87 7.86 -27.06
N GLY A 345 12.95 6.67 -26.47
CA GLY A 345 12.25 5.47 -26.88
C GLY A 345 12.17 4.45 -25.76
N LEU A 346 11.41 3.39 -25.98
CA LEU A 346 11.35 2.28 -25.03
C LEU A 346 12.68 1.51 -25.06
N PRO A 347 13.20 1.06 -23.88
CA PRO A 347 14.39 0.24 -23.85
C PRO A 347 14.15 -1.10 -24.56
N GLU A 348 15.12 -1.52 -25.34
CA GLU A 348 15.13 -2.84 -25.97
C GLU A 348 15.95 -3.81 -25.12
N PHE A 349 15.40 -5.00 -24.92
CA PHE A 349 16.07 -6.09 -24.21
C PHE A 349 16.35 -7.23 -25.20
N PRO A 350 17.59 -7.38 -25.71
CA PRO A 350 17.89 -8.35 -26.76
C PRO A 350 17.59 -9.82 -26.41
N CYS A 351 17.53 -10.14 -25.11
CA CYS A 351 17.18 -11.48 -24.63
C CYS A 351 15.68 -11.79 -24.70
N ILE A 352 14.82 -10.76 -24.80
CA ILE A 352 13.36 -10.94 -24.86
C ILE A 352 12.89 -10.79 -26.31
N PRO A 353 12.16 -11.76 -26.87
CA PRO A 353 11.58 -11.64 -28.21
C PRO A 353 10.74 -10.38 -28.35
N LYS A 354 10.85 -9.67 -29.47
CA LYS A 354 10.10 -8.41 -29.72
C LYS A 354 8.59 -8.60 -29.72
N GLU A 355 8.12 -9.79 -30.06
CA GLU A 355 6.73 -10.21 -30.04
C GLU A 355 6.18 -10.47 -28.62
N ASP A 356 7.05 -10.68 -27.63
CA ASP A 356 6.68 -10.90 -26.23
C ASP A 356 6.53 -9.57 -25.49
N THR A 357 5.54 -8.79 -25.91
CA THR A 357 5.25 -7.48 -25.32
C THR A 357 4.73 -7.59 -23.89
N ALA A 358 4.14 -8.72 -23.52
CA ALA A 358 3.64 -8.97 -22.18
C ALA A 358 4.79 -9.06 -21.15
N ALA A 359 5.89 -9.70 -21.50
CA ALA A 359 7.05 -9.80 -20.61
C ALA A 359 7.67 -8.43 -20.25
N VAL A 360 7.55 -7.44 -21.15
CA VAL A 360 8.06 -6.08 -20.92
C VAL A 360 6.99 -5.08 -20.51
N GLY A 361 5.76 -5.55 -20.29
CA GLY A 361 4.61 -4.71 -19.95
C GLY A 361 4.50 -4.30 -18.48
N GLY A 362 5.45 -4.73 -17.63
CA GLY A 362 5.44 -4.47 -16.19
C GLY A 362 6.82 -4.22 -15.61
N ASP A 363 7.12 -4.86 -14.48
CA ASP A 363 8.39 -4.69 -13.78
C ASP A 363 9.53 -5.47 -14.46
N MET A 364 10.69 -4.84 -14.57
CA MET A 364 11.91 -5.41 -15.13
C MET A 364 12.95 -5.57 -14.02
N HIS A 365 13.43 -6.80 -13.81
CA HIS A 365 14.37 -7.17 -12.77
C HIS A 365 15.74 -7.53 -13.34
N PHE A 366 16.79 -7.33 -12.54
CA PHE A 366 18.17 -7.67 -12.90
C PHE A 366 18.84 -8.56 -11.83
N THR A 367 18.05 -9.09 -10.91
CA THR A 367 18.54 -9.95 -9.82
C THR A 367 18.25 -11.40 -10.13
N GLU A 368 19.32 -12.21 -10.26
CA GLU A 368 19.23 -13.62 -10.67
C GLU A 368 19.28 -14.61 -9.51
N THR A 369 19.69 -14.15 -8.33
CA THR A 369 19.81 -14.96 -7.11
C THR A 369 19.17 -14.25 -5.94
N ILE A 370 18.81 -15.02 -4.92
CA ILE A 370 18.27 -14.48 -3.65
C ILE A 370 19.36 -13.86 -2.78
N GLU A 371 20.62 -14.32 -2.96
CA GLU A 371 21.82 -13.77 -2.33
C GLU A 371 22.31 -12.49 -3.06
#